data_be7b9e9141e6efbfb1c01375ee309032
#
_entry.id   be7b9e9141e6efbfb1c01375ee309032
#
_cell.length_a   1.000
_cell.length_b   1.000
_cell.length_c   1.000
_cell.angle_alpha   90.00
_cell.angle_beta   90.00
_cell.angle_gamma   90.00
#
_symmetry.space_group_name_H-M   'P 1'
#
loop_
_entity.id
_entity.type
_entity.pdbx_description
1 polymer ?
#
loop_
_entity_poly.entity_id
_entity_poly.type
_entity_poly.pdbx_seq_one_letter_code
_entity_poly.pdbx_strand_id
1 'polypeptide(L)' 'IDENILNKKYFYWMSSSAFDYVLKKNPDIINGYHACGPGNTYKFLKKIIKDPKRLEIVLSYNVWKKKLLKK' A
#
# COMPACT_ATOMS: atom_id res chain seq x y z
N ILE A 1 -3.73 -11.99 7.07
CA ILE A 1 -2.66 -11.52 6.17
C ILE A 1 -1.54 -12.54 6.14
N ASP A 2 -1.06 -12.78 4.97
CA ASP A 2 0.06 -13.65 4.76
C ASP A 2 1.34 -13.01 5.31
N GLU A 3 2.04 -13.71 6.20
CA GLU A 3 3.27 -13.19 6.79
C GLU A 3 4.35 -12.90 5.74
N ASN A 4 4.36 -13.65 4.66
CA ASN A 4 5.32 -13.41 3.58
C ASN A 4 5.13 -12.06 2.93
N ILE A 5 3.88 -11.61 2.84
CA ILE A 5 3.59 -10.31 2.29
C ILE A 5 4.14 -9.21 3.21
N LEU A 6 3.95 -9.37 4.52
CA LEU A 6 4.47 -8.41 5.49
C LEU A 6 5.99 -8.37 5.47
N ASN A 7 6.63 -9.53 5.40
CA ASN A 7 8.09 -9.60 5.36
C ASN A 7 8.66 -8.93 4.13
N LYS A 8 7.92 -8.91 3.04
CA LYS A 8 8.34 -8.25 1.81
C LYS A 8 7.92 -6.80 1.76
N LYS A 9 7.27 -6.31 2.82
CA LYS A 9 6.83 -4.93 2.95
C LYS A 9 5.86 -4.49 1.86
N TYR A 10 4.89 -5.34 1.55
CA TYR A 10 3.80 -4.99 0.63
C TYR A 10 2.56 -4.65 1.45
N PHE A 11 1.92 -3.53 1.12
CA PHE A 11 0.78 -3.04 1.86
C PHE A 11 -0.37 -2.68 0.92
N TYR A 12 -1.58 -2.97 1.35
CA TYR A 12 -2.77 -2.54 0.65
C TYR A 12 -3.60 -1.68 1.59
N TRP A 13 -3.94 -0.48 1.15
CA TRP A 13 -4.63 0.49 2.01
C TRP A 13 -6.05 0.70 1.53
N MET A 14 -7.00 0.53 2.43
CA MET A 14 -8.42 0.75 2.15
C MET A 14 -8.86 2.15 2.52
N SER A 15 -8.06 2.86 3.33
CA SER A 15 -8.37 4.23 3.71
C SER A 15 -7.08 4.99 3.99
N SER A 16 -7.13 6.31 3.75
CA SER A 16 -5.98 7.16 4.04
C SER A 16 -5.73 7.27 5.54
N SER A 17 -6.78 7.19 6.35
CA SER A 17 -6.64 7.24 7.81
C SER A 17 -5.82 6.07 8.34
N ALA A 18 -6.07 4.88 7.81
CA ALA A 18 -5.32 3.70 8.22
C ALA A 18 -3.85 3.84 7.86
N PHE A 19 -3.57 4.33 6.66
CA PHE A 19 -2.20 4.55 6.23
C PHE A 19 -1.51 5.57 7.13
N ASP A 20 -2.15 6.68 7.38
CA ASP A 20 -1.58 7.73 8.23
C ASP A 20 -1.27 7.23 9.64
N TYR A 21 -2.19 6.48 10.21
CA TYR A 21 -2.02 5.92 11.54
C TYR A 21 -0.80 5.00 11.62
N VAL A 22 -0.70 4.08 10.68
CA VAL A 22 0.41 3.11 10.67
C VAL A 22 1.73 3.80 10.37
N LEU A 23 1.72 4.77 9.46
CA LEU A 23 2.93 5.50 9.10
C LEU A 23 3.51 6.25 10.30
N LYS A 24 2.65 6.84 11.13
CA LYS A 24 3.11 7.57 12.32
C LYS A 24 3.75 6.65 13.34
N LYS A 25 3.27 5.41 13.42
CA LYS A 25 3.84 4.43 14.34
C LYS A 25 5.04 3.71 13.78
N ASN A 26 5.09 3.55 12.47
CA ASN A 26 6.16 2.82 11.79
C ASN A 26 6.59 3.56 10.54
N PRO A 27 7.38 4.63 10.68
CA PRO A 27 7.77 5.44 9.52
C PRO A 27 8.50 4.66 8.44
N ASP A 28 9.12 3.54 8.79
CA ASP A 28 9.85 2.72 7.84
C ASP A 28 8.99 2.11 6.75
N ILE A 29 7.66 2.05 6.96
CA ILE A 29 6.78 1.47 5.94
C ILE A 29 6.83 2.25 4.64
N ILE A 30 7.25 3.51 4.68
CA ILE A 30 7.32 4.32 3.47
C ILE A 30 8.28 3.73 2.44
N ASN A 31 9.24 2.93 2.88
CA ASN A 31 10.20 2.28 2.00
C ASN A 31 9.65 0.99 1.37
N GLY A 32 8.45 0.58 1.77
CA GLY A 32 7.81 -0.60 1.20
C GLY A 32 7.05 -0.27 -0.07
N TYR A 33 6.27 -1.25 -0.52
CA TYR A 33 5.42 -1.10 -1.70
C TYR A 33 3.98 -0.97 -1.25
N HIS A 34 3.26 -0.02 -1.81
CA HIS A 34 1.91 0.29 -1.38
C HIS A 34 0.93 0.21 -2.54
N ALA A 35 -0.28 -0.24 -2.23
CA ALA A 35 -1.36 -0.28 -3.20
C ALA A 35 -2.63 0.24 -2.54
N CYS A 36 -3.51 0.80 -3.33
CA CYS A 36 -4.79 1.29 -2.83
C CYS A 36 -5.76 1.42 -4.00
N GLY A 37 -7.04 1.60 -3.69
CA GLY A 37 -8.03 1.85 -4.71
C GLY A 37 -7.90 3.27 -5.26
N PRO A 38 -8.58 3.56 -6.38
CA PRO A 38 -8.59 4.90 -6.92
C PRO A 38 -9.39 5.84 -6.01
N GLY A 39 -9.11 7.14 -6.11
CA GLY A 39 -9.86 8.16 -5.36
C GLY A 39 -9.01 8.88 -4.33
N ASN A 40 -9.65 9.26 -3.21
CA ASN A 40 -8.99 10.09 -2.21
C ASN A 40 -7.83 9.41 -1.52
N THR A 41 -7.91 8.10 -1.31
CA THR A 41 -6.82 7.37 -0.68
C THR A 41 -5.57 7.47 -1.54
N TYR A 42 -5.72 7.26 -2.85
CA TYR A 42 -4.59 7.38 -3.76
C TYR A 42 -4.00 8.78 -3.74
N LYS A 43 -4.85 9.80 -3.76
CA LYS A 43 -4.39 11.19 -3.73
C LYS A 43 -3.57 11.48 -2.47
N PHE A 44 -4.01 10.94 -1.35
CA PHE A 44 -3.31 11.14 -0.09
C PHE A 44 -1.96 10.43 -0.08
N LEU A 45 -1.94 9.17 -0.50
CA LEU A 45 -0.70 8.38 -0.52
C LEU A 45 0.30 8.96 -1.50
N LYS A 46 -0.17 9.46 -2.63
CA LYS A 46 0.70 10.03 -3.66
C LYS A 46 1.49 11.23 -3.14
N LYS A 47 0.91 11.99 -2.22
CA LYS A 47 1.59 13.14 -1.64
C LYS A 47 2.77 12.73 -0.75
N ILE A 48 2.70 11.53 -0.19
CA ILE A 48 3.69 11.03 0.75
C ILE A 48 4.67 10.09 0.06
N ILE A 49 4.14 9.15 -0.73
CA ILE A 49 4.96 8.20 -1.48
C ILE A 49 5.24 8.79 -2.85
N LYS A 50 6.40 9.37 -3.00
CA LYS A 50 6.73 10.10 -4.23
C LYS A 50 7.29 9.23 -5.34
N ASP A 51 7.72 8.01 -5.00
CA ASP A 51 8.23 7.08 -6.00
C ASP A 51 7.07 6.33 -6.66
N PRO A 52 6.78 6.57 -7.96
CA PRO A 52 5.65 5.93 -8.63
C PRO A 52 5.78 4.41 -8.70
N LYS A 53 6.98 3.89 -8.54
CA LYS A 53 7.18 2.44 -8.54
C LYS A 53 6.74 1.80 -7.24
N ARG A 54 6.58 2.58 -6.19
CA ARG A 54 6.20 2.08 -4.87
C ARG A 54 4.72 2.28 -4.55
N LEU A 55 3.98 2.92 -5.45
CA LEU A 55 2.55 3.16 -5.25
C LEU A 55 1.79 2.70 -6.49
N GLU A 56 0.79 1.85 -6.28
CA GLU A 56 0.02 1.27 -7.36
C GLU A 56 -1.48 1.43 -7.09
N ILE A 57 -2.25 1.70 -8.13
CA ILE A 57 -3.71 1.72 -8.03
C ILE A 57 -4.22 0.34 -8.40
N VAL A 58 -5.01 -0.26 -7.52
CA VAL A 58 -5.59 -1.58 -7.73
C VAL A 58 -7.07 -1.49 -7.38
N LEU A 59 -7.90 -2.08 -8.23
CA LEU A 59 -9.36 -1.97 -8.06
C LEU A 59 -9.89 -2.61 -6.79
N SER A 60 -9.24 -3.68 -6.31
CA SER A 60 -9.69 -4.32 -5.09
C SER A 60 -8.56 -5.09 -4.43
N TYR A 61 -8.76 -5.40 -3.16
CA TYR A 61 -7.80 -6.19 -2.41
C TYR A 61 -7.54 -7.55 -3.07
N ASN A 62 -8.58 -8.18 -3.59
CA ASN A 62 -8.43 -9.48 -4.23
C ASN A 62 -7.54 -9.42 -5.47
N VAL A 63 -7.69 -8.37 -6.26
CA VAL A 63 -6.86 -8.18 -7.44
C VAL A 63 -5.40 -8.00 -7.03
N TRP A 64 -5.17 -7.19 -6.03
CA TRP A 64 -3.82 -6.94 -5.49
C TRP A 64 -3.17 -8.22 -5.00
N LYS A 65 -3.92 -9.01 -4.22
CA LYS A 65 -3.42 -10.25 -3.66
C LYS A 65 -3.03 -11.24 -4.77
N LYS A 66 -3.85 -11.34 -5.81
CA LYS A 66 -3.55 -12.23 -6.93
C LYS A 66 -2.28 -11.80 -7.67
N LYS A 67 -2.06 -10.51 -7.83
CA LYS A 67 -0.85 -10.00 -8.47
C LYS A 67 0.40 -10.38 -7.67
N LEU A 68 0.33 -10.28 -6.36
CA LEU A 68 1.47 -10.65 -5.52
C LEU A 68 1.77 -12.14 -5.58
N LEU A 69 0.73 -12.97 -5.58
CA LEU A 69 0.92 -14.41 -5.59
C LEU A 69 1.49 -14.92 -6.91
N LYS A 70 1.33 -14.17 -7.98
CA LYS A 70 1.88 -14.56 -9.29
C LYS A 70 3.35 -14.19 -9.44
N LYS A 71 3.87 -13.43 -8.54
CA LYS A 71 5.28 -13.10 -8.54
C LYS A 71 6.05 -14.19 -7.79
#